data_ff2fbc25a66a933b53ff6d21ae171a09
#
_entry.id   ff2fbc25a66a933b53ff6d21ae171a09
#
_cell.length_a   1.000
_cell.length_b   1.000
_cell.length_c   1.000
_cell.angle_alpha   90.00
_cell.angle_beta   90.00
_cell.angle_gamma   90.00
#
_symmetry.space_group_name_H-M   'P 1'
#
loop_
_entity.id
_entity.type
_entity.pdbx_description
1 polymer ?
#
loop_
_entity_poly.entity_id
_entity_poly.type
_entity_poly.pdbx_seq_one_letter_code
_entity_poly.pdbx_strand_id
1 'polypeptide(L)'
;MNPLFNKKLLAVVISSLLVLTACSGDDGDDGADGTNGQNGSNGQDGQDGQDLTAAPKMVRLATLPLKSELTGIYKTDNGEVFFNVQHPLDSLPDDEGKAAVGAWVGVDIDNLDPHMESISVPAADSAEAQTTRVAVGSYQVLGREGDTYAGALPFGLGNITNAAGDASILQSNDPDFNAFIANNADGSEGFLFTAWEDRPGGMSRMSLTKQEDGSWSVMDALNIDFSSVAGTMINCFGTVSPWGTPLTSEENYEAENTANWNNSAYSTGYPNYADVTNIKDYLGGTFPNPYDYGYIVEITDPKSATPMPVKHFTLGRVAHENPVIMPDKKTVYLTDDGSNKGFYKFVADTAGDLSAGTLYAAKVTQDATSNHTKAGFDIEWIELAHATNAEIEVWINEYDDVDEADYVEGETSYITDAEVTAWANGEAADDRVVFLETLRAAEAMGATVEFNKMEGININYDGAASGTVPFMYVAIAEAIGAMSDGEGDIQIDGNRCGILYRLNLDAQFNTSRMEPVVFGGAYDGTSTGDKCSVDSVAQPDNVEVLDDGRVLIGEDSSNHLNNMMWIYNPKGV
;
A
#
# COMPACT_ATOMS: atom_id res chain seq x y z
N MET A 1 -4.25 42.86 -36.71
CA MET A 1 -3.17 43.10 -37.67
C MET A 1 -2.09 42.09 -37.45
N ASN A 2 -2.00 41.07 -38.30
CA ASN A 2 -0.86 40.14 -38.39
C ASN A 2 0.37 40.86 -38.96
N PRO A 3 1.61 40.37 -38.75
CA PRO A 3 2.18 39.39 -39.67
C PRO A 3 3.02 38.31 -38.95
N LEU A 4 2.85 37.02 -39.29
CA LEU A 4 3.60 36.15 -40.22
C LEU A 4 5.12 36.37 -40.27
N PHE A 5 5.91 35.36 -39.82
CA PHE A 5 7.20 35.06 -40.45
C PHE A 5 7.45 33.54 -40.61
N ASN A 6 8.06 33.24 -41.73
CA ASN A 6 8.07 32.03 -42.49
C ASN A 6 9.17 31.00 -42.09
N LYS A 7 8.89 29.77 -42.43
CA LYS A 7 9.76 28.57 -42.46
C LYS A 7 11.04 28.77 -43.29
N LYS A 8 12.11 28.05 -42.95
CA LYS A 8 13.03 27.47 -43.94
C LYS A 8 13.48 26.05 -43.49
N LEU A 9 13.08 25.10 -44.30
CA LEU A 9 13.59 23.74 -44.46
C LEU A 9 15.00 23.78 -45.02
N LEU A 10 15.90 22.92 -44.55
CA LEU A 10 17.11 22.58 -45.30
C LEU A 10 17.35 21.08 -45.19
N ALA A 11 17.08 20.36 -46.28
CA ALA A 11 17.43 18.95 -46.48
C ALA A 11 18.86 18.87 -47.04
N VAL A 12 19.66 17.98 -46.52
CA VAL A 12 20.96 17.57 -47.12
C VAL A 12 20.91 16.09 -47.40
N VAL A 13 20.93 15.77 -48.70
CA VAL A 13 21.07 14.41 -49.23
C VAL A 13 22.57 14.17 -49.45
N ILE A 14 23.11 13.06 -48.90
CA ILE A 14 24.44 12.58 -49.32
C ILE A 14 24.27 11.12 -49.77
N SER A 15 24.51 10.96 -51.09
CA SER A 15 24.66 9.68 -51.78
C SER A 15 26.12 9.21 -51.63
N SER A 16 26.34 7.94 -51.32
CA SER A 16 27.64 7.31 -51.47
C SER A 16 27.56 6.05 -52.30
N LEU A 17 28.37 6.05 -53.32
CA LEU A 17 28.59 5.01 -54.33
C LEU A 17 29.18 3.74 -53.73
N LEU A 18 28.68 2.59 -54.21
CA LEU A 18 29.37 1.31 -54.15
C LEU A 18 30.41 1.24 -55.27
N VAL A 19 31.64 0.82 -54.93
CA VAL A 19 32.63 0.35 -55.88
C VAL A 19 32.92 -1.13 -55.58
N LEU A 20 32.59 -1.96 -56.54
CA LEU A 20 32.99 -3.38 -56.62
C LEU A 20 34.34 -3.45 -57.35
N THR A 21 35.33 -4.04 -56.70
CA THR A 21 36.54 -4.52 -57.41
C THR A 21 36.71 -6.00 -57.16
N ALA A 22 36.61 -6.77 -58.24
CA ALA A 22 37.01 -8.16 -58.29
C ALA A 22 38.53 -8.19 -58.55
N CYS A 23 39.25 -9.02 -57.83
CA CYS A 23 40.59 -9.46 -58.18
C CYS A 23 40.68 -10.98 -58.12
N SER A 24 40.98 -11.57 -59.23
CA SER A 24 41.46 -12.94 -59.40
C SER A 24 42.92 -13.02 -58.96
N GLY A 25 43.30 -14.03 -58.19
CA GLY A 25 44.67 -14.32 -57.80
C GLY A 25 44.93 -15.81 -57.76
N ASP A 26 46.07 -16.16 -58.23
CA ASP A 26 46.64 -17.44 -58.65
C ASP A 26 46.67 -18.56 -57.61
N ASP A 27 46.78 -19.81 -58.15
CA ASP A 27 46.95 -21.06 -57.41
C ASP A 27 48.26 -21.03 -56.59
N GLY A 28 48.20 -21.22 -55.28
CA GLY A 28 49.34 -21.40 -54.40
C GLY A 28 49.59 -22.87 -54.10
N ASP A 29 50.85 -23.24 -54.05
CA ASP A 29 51.39 -24.60 -53.88
C ASP A 29 50.85 -25.35 -52.63
N ASP A 30 50.79 -26.67 -52.75
CA ASP A 30 50.33 -27.61 -51.70
C ASP A 30 51.22 -27.50 -50.45
N GLY A 31 50.60 -27.17 -49.33
CA GLY A 31 51.24 -27.15 -48.03
C GLY A 31 51.44 -28.56 -47.46
N ALA A 32 52.57 -28.80 -46.82
CA ALA A 32 52.98 -30.07 -46.21
C ALA A 32 51.94 -30.53 -45.13
N ASP A 33 51.69 -31.87 -45.09
CA ASP A 33 50.81 -32.54 -44.13
C ASP A 33 51.17 -32.16 -42.67
N GLY A 34 50.17 -31.66 -41.92
CA GLY A 34 50.31 -31.35 -40.51
C GLY A 34 50.40 -32.62 -39.66
N THR A 35 51.30 -32.63 -38.69
CA THR A 35 51.45 -33.71 -37.71
C THR A 35 50.16 -33.87 -36.88
N ASN A 36 49.75 -35.14 -36.61
CA ASN A 36 48.60 -35.46 -35.78
C ASN A 36 48.65 -34.72 -34.45
N GLY A 37 47.58 -33.97 -34.15
CA GLY A 37 47.42 -33.32 -32.85
C GLY A 37 47.29 -34.34 -31.71
N GLN A 38 47.94 -34.08 -30.59
CA GLN A 38 47.77 -34.86 -29.37
C GLN A 38 46.29 -34.87 -28.96
N ASN A 39 45.80 -36.04 -28.50
CA ASN A 39 44.48 -36.15 -27.90
C ASN A 39 44.34 -35.15 -26.75
N GLY A 40 43.32 -34.30 -26.81
CA GLY A 40 42.97 -33.42 -25.71
C GLY A 40 42.63 -34.23 -24.46
N SER A 41 43.10 -33.80 -23.30
CA SER A 41 42.65 -34.33 -22.01
C SER A 41 41.13 -34.26 -21.94
N ASN A 42 40.47 -35.31 -21.39
CA ASN A 42 39.05 -35.31 -21.14
C ASN A 42 38.66 -33.98 -20.46
N GLY A 43 37.69 -33.27 -21.05
CA GLY A 43 37.10 -32.10 -20.42
C GLY A 43 36.57 -32.52 -19.03
N GLN A 44 36.78 -31.70 -18.03
CA GLN A 44 36.04 -31.83 -16.78
C GLN A 44 34.54 -31.94 -17.13
N ASP A 45 33.86 -32.92 -16.52
CA ASP A 45 32.41 -33.02 -16.57
C ASP A 45 31.86 -31.61 -16.24
N GLY A 46 31.03 -31.07 -17.14
CA GLY A 46 30.36 -29.81 -16.88
C GLY A 46 29.68 -29.88 -15.54
N GLN A 47 29.80 -28.83 -14.72
CA GLN A 47 28.97 -28.69 -13.54
C GLN A 47 27.53 -28.98 -13.99
N ASP A 48 26.86 -29.85 -13.22
CA ASP A 48 25.45 -30.15 -13.40
C ASP A 48 24.73 -28.82 -13.64
N GLY A 49 23.93 -28.77 -14.70
CA GLY A 49 23.21 -27.56 -15.09
C GLY A 49 22.52 -27.00 -13.85
N GLN A 50 22.70 -25.69 -13.62
CA GLN A 50 21.89 -25.02 -12.59
C GLN A 50 20.46 -25.45 -12.84
N ASP A 51 19.79 -25.98 -11.81
CA ASP A 51 18.35 -26.23 -11.84
C ASP A 51 17.69 -25.01 -12.49
N LEU A 52 17.03 -25.23 -13.60
CA LEU A 52 16.19 -24.19 -14.20
C LEU A 52 15.20 -23.83 -13.11
N THR A 53 15.37 -22.68 -12.50
CA THR A 53 14.40 -22.18 -11.52
C THR A 53 13.05 -22.26 -12.19
N ALA A 54 12.10 -22.98 -11.57
CA ALA A 54 10.75 -23.08 -12.10
C ALA A 54 10.19 -21.66 -12.32
N ALA A 55 9.34 -21.48 -13.32
CA ALA A 55 8.73 -20.18 -13.56
C ALA A 55 7.95 -19.74 -12.31
N PRO A 56 7.95 -18.45 -11.97
CA PRO A 56 7.15 -17.95 -10.85
C PRO A 56 5.70 -18.42 -10.93
N LYS A 57 5.10 -18.74 -9.79
CA LYS A 57 3.76 -19.33 -9.73
C LYS A 57 2.83 -18.45 -8.90
N MET A 58 1.61 -18.28 -9.39
CA MET A 58 0.50 -17.67 -8.67
C MET A 58 -0.54 -18.74 -8.34
N VAL A 59 -1.06 -18.76 -7.11
CA VAL A 59 -2.12 -19.67 -6.67
C VAL A 59 -3.19 -18.87 -5.94
N ARG A 60 -4.47 -19.06 -6.32
CA ARG A 60 -5.62 -18.48 -5.63
C ARG A 60 -5.94 -19.29 -4.39
N LEU A 61 -5.87 -18.65 -3.23
CA LEU A 61 -6.06 -19.28 -1.92
C LEU A 61 -7.43 -19.03 -1.30
N ALA A 62 -8.05 -17.89 -1.60
CA ALA A 62 -9.38 -17.56 -1.10
C ALA A 62 -10.22 -16.84 -2.14
N THR A 63 -11.55 -16.90 -1.98
CA THR A 63 -12.54 -16.03 -2.64
C THR A 63 -13.50 -15.50 -1.60
N LEU A 64 -13.81 -14.22 -1.66
CA LEU A 64 -14.72 -13.53 -0.75
C LEU A 64 -16.15 -13.50 -1.28
N PRO A 65 -17.15 -13.11 -0.45
CA PRO A 65 -18.49 -12.83 -0.92
C PRO A 65 -18.52 -11.78 -2.03
N LEU A 66 -19.57 -11.78 -2.84
CA LEU A 66 -19.74 -10.83 -3.94
C LEU A 66 -19.56 -9.38 -3.49
N LYS A 67 -18.69 -8.65 -4.20
CA LYS A 67 -18.43 -7.23 -4.02
C LYS A 67 -17.81 -6.83 -2.68
N SER A 68 -17.37 -7.78 -1.88
CA SER A 68 -16.57 -7.49 -0.72
C SER A 68 -15.08 -7.43 -1.08
N GLU A 69 -14.36 -6.65 -0.30
CA GLU A 69 -12.93 -6.45 -0.38
C GLU A 69 -12.18 -7.35 0.59
N LEU A 70 -10.98 -7.79 0.23
CA LEU A 70 -10.11 -8.62 1.06
C LEU A 70 -9.02 -7.77 1.69
N THR A 71 -9.21 -7.44 2.96
CA THR A 71 -8.34 -6.51 3.68
C THR A 71 -7.72 -7.12 4.93
N GLY A 72 -6.80 -6.39 5.55
CA GLY A 72 -6.25 -6.72 6.86
C GLY A 72 -5.50 -8.04 6.89
N ILE A 73 -4.82 -8.42 5.80
CA ILE A 73 -3.99 -9.64 5.80
C ILE A 73 -2.87 -9.46 6.82
N TYR A 74 -2.86 -10.31 7.84
CA TYR A 74 -1.83 -10.35 8.86
C TYR A 74 -1.41 -11.78 9.14
N LYS A 75 -0.10 -12.06 9.04
CA LYS A 75 0.51 -13.34 9.39
C LYS A 75 1.15 -13.27 10.78
N THR A 76 0.88 -14.24 11.62
CA THR A 76 1.58 -14.41 12.90
C THR A 76 2.91 -15.13 12.72
N ASP A 77 3.80 -15.05 13.73
CA ASP A 77 5.06 -15.80 13.76
C ASP A 77 4.87 -17.33 13.66
N ASN A 78 3.67 -17.83 13.94
CA ASN A 78 3.33 -19.25 13.88
C ASN A 78 2.65 -19.67 12.55
N GLY A 79 2.64 -18.80 11.54
CA GLY A 79 2.03 -19.07 10.24
C GLY A 79 0.50 -19.05 10.22
N GLU A 80 -0.14 -18.46 11.22
CA GLU A 80 -1.58 -18.23 11.27
C GLU A 80 -1.91 -16.95 10.52
N VAL A 81 -3.07 -16.87 9.87
CA VAL A 81 -3.47 -15.72 9.07
C VAL A 81 -4.79 -15.17 9.58
N PHE A 82 -4.85 -13.86 9.79
CA PHE A 82 -6.08 -13.10 9.96
C PHE A 82 -6.34 -12.31 8.67
N PHE A 83 -7.60 -12.11 8.33
CA PHE A 83 -8.02 -11.19 7.27
C PHE A 83 -9.49 -10.81 7.43
N ASN A 84 -9.90 -9.73 6.77
CA ASN A 84 -11.24 -9.17 6.87
C ASN A 84 -12.05 -9.40 5.59
N VAL A 85 -13.36 -9.23 5.72
CA VAL A 85 -14.33 -9.09 4.65
C VAL A 85 -14.93 -7.70 4.81
N GLN A 86 -14.53 -6.76 3.95
CA GLN A 86 -14.94 -5.36 3.98
C GLN A 86 -16.15 -5.14 3.09
N HIS A 87 -17.08 -4.27 3.47
CA HIS A 87 -18.29 -3.79 2.77
C HIS A 87 -19.01 -4.82 1.87
N PRO A 88 -19.32 -6.05 2.35
CA PRO A 88 -20.10 -7.00 1.55
C PRO A 88 -21.47 -6.41 1.19
N LEU A 89 -22.09 -6.95 0.12
CA LEU A 89 -23.42 -6.48 -0.27
C LEU A 89 -24.44 -6.78 0.83
N ASP A 90 -25.17 -5.77 1.33
CA ASP A 90 -26.26 -5.89 2.32
C ASP A 90 -27.34 -6.91 1.94
N SER A 91 -27.46 -7.21 0.64
CA SER A 91 -28.46 -8.16 0.13
C SER A 91 -28.05 -9.62 0.21
N LEU A 92 -26.84 -9.92 0.69
CA LEU A 92 -26.38 -11.30 0.87
C LEU A 92 -27.19 -12.00 1.97
N PRO A 93 -27.33 -13.35 1.89
CA PRO A 93 -28.15 -14.10 2.84
C PRO A 93 -27.49 -14.17 4.22
N ASP A 94 -28.32 -14.36 5.24
CA ASP A 94 -27.93 -14.50 6.63
C ASP A 94 -27.10 -13.29 7.10
N ASP A 95 -25.98 -13.49 7.76
CA ASP A 95 -25.07 -12.42 8.20
C ASP A 95 -23.89 -12.17 7.21
N GLU A 96 -23.90 -12.78 6.02
CA GLU A 96 -22.86 -12.60 5.02
C GLU A 96 -22.86 -11.20 4.38
N GLY A 97 -23.94 -10.44 4.55
CA GLY A 97 -24.04 -9.02 4.16
C GLY A 97 -23.45 -8.05 5.18
N LYS A 98 -22.80 -8.55 6.24
CA LYS A 98 -22.10 -7.73 7.23
C LYS A 98 -20.60 -7.90 7.11
N ALA A 99 -19.89 -6.81 7.26
CA ALA A 99 -18.44 -6.84 7.37
C ALA A 99 -17.96 -7.78 8.48
N ALA A 100 -16.86 -8.46 8.26
CA ALA A 100 -16.36 -9.47 9.19
C ALA A 100 -14.84 -9.34 9.41
N VAL A 101 -14.45 -9.48 10.66
CA VAL A 101 -13.07 -9.71 11.09
C VAL A 101 -12.90 -11.20 11.35
N GLY A 102 -11.87 -11.84 10.78
CA GLY A 102 -11.76 -13.28 10.89
C GLY A 102 -10.36 -13.86 10.91
N ALA A 103 -10.31 -15.16 11.19
CA ALA A 103 -9.10 -15.96 11.22
C ALA A 103 -9.20 -17.11 10.21
N TRP A 104 -8.10 -17.40 9.52
CA TRP A 104 -8.00 -18.61 8.69
C TRP A 104 -7.53 -19.79 9.54
N VAL A 105 -8.47 -20.62 9.97
CA VAL A 105 -8.24 -21.75 10.88
C VAL A 105 -7.84 -23.01 10.11
N GLY A 106 -6.85 -23.73 10.63
CA GLY A 106 -6.38 -24.98 10.06
C GLY A 106 -5.38 -24.80 8.91
N VAL A 107 -4.82 -23.60 8.75
CA VAL A 107 -3.70 -23.31 7.86
C VAL A 107 -2.42 -23.07 8.69
N ASP A 108 -1.31 -23.46 8.14
CA ASP A 108 0.04 -22.99 8.46
C ASP A 108 0.60 -22.47 7.13
N ILE A 109 0.56 -21.15 6.97
CA ILE A 109 0.85 -20.52 5.68
C ILE A 109 2.33 -20.67 5.28
N ASP A 110 3.22 -20.77 6.25
CA ASP A 110 4.64 -20.95 6.01
C ASP A 110 4.95 -22.35 5.47
N ASN A 111 4.14 -23.35 5.90
CA ASN A 111 4.25 -24.75 5.48
C ASN A 111 3.16 -25.17 4.46
N LEU A 112 2.57 -24.23 3.75
CA LEU A 112 1.58 -24.54 2.72
C LEU A 112 2.19 -25.43 1.61
N ASP A 113 1.41 -26.44 1.15
CA ASP A 113 1.86 -27.35 0.09
C ASP A 113 2.27 -26.56 -1.17
N PRO A 114 3.54 -26.61 -1.59
CA PRO A 114 4.00 -25.86 -2.76
C PRO A 114 3.32 -26.29 -4.07
N HIS A 115 2.74 -27.50 -4.11
CA HIS A 115 2.01 -28.04 -5.25
C HIS A 115 0.50 -27.73 -5.22
N MET A 116 0.05 -26.91 -4.28
CA MET A 116 -1.36 -26.53 -4.17
C MET A 116 -1.87 -25.93 -5.49
N GLU A 117 -3.07 -26.36 -5.88
CA GLU A 117 -3.80 -25.81 -7.02
C GLU A 117 -4.74 -24.67 -6.55
N SER A 118 -4.97 -23.72 -7.46
CA SER A 118 -5.93 -22.63 -7.22
C SER A 118 -7.33 -23.18 -6.94
N ILE A 119 -8.01 -22.65 -5.92
CA ILE A 119 -9.43 -22.93 -5.77
C ILE A 119 -10.22 -22.35 -6.95
N SER A 120 -11.36 -22.96 -7.27
CA SER A 120 -12.22 -22.47 -8.36
C SER A 120 -12.85 -21.12 -8.00
N VAL A 121 -12.97 -20.22 -8.99
CA VAL A 121 -13.83 -19.04 -8.87
C VAL A 121 -15.29 -19.51 -8.89
N PRO A 122 -16.14 -19.08 -7.95
CA PRO A 122 -17.54 -19.47 -7.93
C PRO A 122 -18.32 -18.82 -9.07
N ALA A 123 -19.37 -19.49 -9.56
CA ALA A 123 -20.30 -18.84 -10.47
C ALA A 123 -21.07 -17.73 -9.74
N ALA A 124 -21.22 -16.57 -10.35
CA ALA A 124 -21.78 -15.36 -9.71
C ALA A 124 -23.20 -15.55 -9.11
N ASP A 125 -23.99 -16.50 -9.62
CA ASP A 125 -25.32 -16.84 -9.15
C ASP A 125 -25.36 -18.02 -8.17
N SER A 126 -24.20 -18.56 -7.78
CA SER A 126 -24.10 -19.69 -6.86
C SER A 126 -24.12 -19.24 -5.39
N ALA A 127 -24.47 -20.15 -4.48
CA ALA A 127 -24.34 -19.93 -3.05
C ALA A 127 -22.88 -19.76 -2.61
N GLU A 128 -21.94 -20.38 -3.33
CA GLU A 128 -20.50 -20.29 -3.07
C GLU A 128 -19.96 -18.87 -3.33
N ALA A 129 -20.56 -18.10 -4.24
CA ALA A 129 -20.20 -16.71 -4.50
C ALA A 129 -20.66 -15.76 -3.37
N GLN A 130 -21.47 -16.23 -2.46
CA GLN A 130 -22.06 -15.44 -1.37
C GLN A 130 -21.33 -15.65 -0.03
N THR A 131 -20.26 -16.45 0.00
CA THR A 131 -19.56 -16.83 1.22
C THR A 131 -18.05 -16.76 1.05
N THR A 132 -17.33 -16.57 2.16
CA THR A 132 -15.85 -16.68 2.17
C THR A 132 -15.44 -18.15 2.02
N ARG A 133 -14.55 -18.42 1.06
CA ARG A 133 -13.99 -19.74 0.77
C ARG A 133 -12.48 -19.68 0.82
N VAL A 134 -11.85 -20.70 1.42
CA VAL A 134 -10.40 -20.84 1.53
C VAL A 134 -9.94 -22.20 1.01
N ALA A 135 -8.68 -22.28 0.55
CA ALA A 135 -8.13 -23.47 -0.10
C ALA A 135 -7.99 -24.66 0.86
N VAL A 136 -7.64 -24.42 2.12
CA VAL A 136 -7.52 -25.43 3.18
C VAL A 136 -8.10 -24.89 4.47
N GLY A 137 -8.53 -25.76 5.38
CA GLY A 137 -9.13 -25.33 6.63
C GLY A 137 -10.46 -24.61 6.46
N SER A 138 -10.68 -23.55 7.21
CA SER A 138 -11.90 -22.75 7.17
C SER A 138 -11.67 -21.31 7.59
N TYR A 139 -12.47 -20.37 7.07
CA TYR A 139 -12.54 -19.01 7.58
C TYR A 139 -13.45 -19.00 8.81
N GLN A 140 -12.92 -18.57 9.95
CA GLN A 140 -13.65 -18.36 11.18
C GLN A 140 -13.94 -16.87 11.36
N VAL A 141 -15.20 -16.48 11.39
CA VAL A 141 -15.60 -15.14 11.80
C VAL A 141 -15.35 -14.98 13.30
N LEU A 142 -14.56 -13.99 13.68
CA LEU A 142 -14.30 -13.59 15.07
C LEU A 142 -15.31 -12.57 15.54
N GLY A 143 -15.74 -11.69 14.64
CA GLY A 143 -16.80 -10.73 14.87
C GLY A 143 -17.28 -10.09 13.58
N ARG A 144 -18.54 -9.66 13.59
CA ARG A 144 -19.14 -8.88 12.52
C ARG A 144 -19.45 -7.48 13.02
N GLU A 145 -19.58 -6.54 12.10
CA GLU A 145 -20.05 -5.19 12.44
C GLU A 145 -21.33 -5.24 13.30
N GLY A 146 -21.37 -4.44 14.35
CA GLY A 146 -22.47 -4.39 15.30
C GLY A 146 -22.48 -5.49 16.37
N ASP A 147 -21.61 -6.49 16.32
CA ASP A 147 -21.51 -7.53 17.34
C ASP A 147 -21.08 -6.95 18.69
N THR A 148 -21.70 -7.43 19.76
CA THR A 148 -21.43 -6.97 21.12
C THR A 148 -20.65 -8.01 21.93
N TYR A 149 -19.66 -7.54 22.69
CA TYR A 149 -18.83 -8.37 23.55
C TYR A 149 -18.89 -7.91 25.01
N ALA A 150 -18.46 -8.77 25.92
CA ALA A 150 -18.26 -8.35 27.30
C ALA A 150 -17.17 -7.29 27.35
N GLY A 151 -17.44 -6.10 27.89
CA GLY A 151 -16.46 -5.02 27.98
C GLY A 151 -17.00 -3.68 27.51
N ALA A 152 -16.19 -2.90 26.77
CA ALA A 152 -16.44 -1.50 26.47
C ALA A 152 -16.82 -1.26 24.99
N LEU A 153 -17.76 -2.06 24.46
CA LEU A 153 -18.39 -1.83 23.14
C LEU A 153 -19.91 -1.57 23.30
N PRO A 154 -20.31 -0.40 23.79
CA PRO A 154 -21.74 -0.14 24.07
C PRO A 154 -22.61 -0.10 22.81
N PHE A 155 -22.01 0.15 21.64
CA PHE A 155 -22.72 0.28 20.35
C PHE A 155 -22.35 -0.85 19.36
N GLY A 156 -21.44 -1.77 19.74
CA GLY A 156 -21.01 -2.91 18.92
C GLY A 156 -19.67 -2.70 18.20
N LEU A 157 -19.19 -3.78 17.59
CA LEU A 157 -17.94 -3.81 16.82
C LEU A 157 -18.06 -2.90 15.58
N GLY A 158 -17.02 -2.15 15.25
CA GLY A 158 -17.01 -1.22 14.12
C GLY A 158 -17.82 0.06 14.34
N ASN A 159 -18.43 0.24 15.53
CA ASN A 159 -19.13 1.49 15.82
C ASN A 159 -18.13 2.57 16.24
N ILE A 160 -18.13 3.69 15.53
CA ILE A 160 -17.35 4.87 15.84
C ILE A 160 -18.16 5.77 16.77
N THR A 161 -17.63 6.03 17.96
CA THR A 161 -18.26 6.90 18.95
C THR A 161 -17.67 8.31 18.89
N ASN A 162 -18.40 9.27 19.51
CA ASN A 162 -17.82 10.60 19.75
C ASN A 162 -16.61 10.50 20.70
N ALA A 163 -15.82 11.57 20.80
CA ALA A 163 -14.64 11.64 21.65
C ALA A 163 -14.92 11.38 23.14
N ALA A 164 -16.16 11.60 23.61
CA ALA A 164 -16.58 11.28 24.98
C ALA A 164 -16.93 9.79 25.17
N GLY A 165 -17.07 9.01 24.08
CA GLY A 165 -17.42 7.60 24.10
C GLY A 165 -18.88 7.30 24.49
N ASP A 166 -19.77 8.29 24.53
CA ASP A 166 -21.14 8.17 25.02
C ASP A 166 -22.23 8.24 23.95
N ALA A 167 -21.88 8.55 22.70
CA ALA A 167 -22.78 8.58 21.55
C ALA A 167 -22.16 7.96 20.31
N SER A 168 -22.97 7.22 19.55
CA SER A 168 -22.59 6.68 18.23
C SER A 168 -22.61 7.80 17.20
N ILE A 169 -21.54 7.93 16.41
CA ILE A 169 -21.47 8.77 15.21
C ILE A 169 -21.92 7.95 14.00
N LEU A 170 -21.28 6.81 13.76
CA LEU A 170 -21.60 5.92 12.65
C LEU A 170 -21.28 4.46 12.97
N GLN A 171 -21.83 3.55 12.18
CA GLN A 171 -21.48 2.14 12.17
C GLN A 171 -20.67 1.89 10.90
N SER A 172 -19.38 1.60 11.05
CA SER A 172 -18.51 1.24 9.93
C SER A 172 -18.73 -0.23 9.52
N ASN A 173 -18.66 -0.49 8.22
CA ASN A 173 -18.59 -1.79 7.60
C ASN A 173 -17.27 -2.01 6.85
N ASP A 174 -16.28 -1.15 7.13
CA ASP A 174 -15.00 -1.10 6.42
C ASP A 174 -13.83 -1.46 7.36
N PRO A 175 -13.71 -2.75 7.84
CA PRO A 175 -12.54 -3.21 8.59
C PRO A 175 -11.38 -3.40 7.65
N ASP A 176 -10.31 -2.63 7.80
CA ASP A 176 -9.18 -2.73 6.88
C ASP A 176 -7.96 -3.42 7.51
N PHE A 177 -7.21 -2.77 8.36
CA PHE A 177 -5.99 -3.30 8.95
C PHE A 177 -6.25 -4.32 10.07
N ASN A 178 -5.38 -5.36 10.17
CA ASN A 178 -5.28 -6.21 11.34
C ASN A 178 -3.85 -6.25 11.88
N ALA A 179 -3.72 -6.31 13.21
CA ALA A 179 -2.46 -6.57 13.90
C ALA A 179 -2.69 -7.48 15.11
N PHE A 180 -2.04 -8.64 15.17
CA PHE A 180 -2.10 -9.50 16.33
C PHE A 180 -0.86 -9.31 17.22
N ILE A 181 -1.07 -8.87 18.45
CA ILE A 181 -0.01 -8.67 19.46
C ILE A 181 -0.10 -9.78 20.50
N ALA A 182 0.78 -10.77 20.39
CA ALA A 182 0.80 -11.92 21.28
C ALA A 182 1.10 -11.54 22.75
N ASN A 183 0.36 -12.12 23.70
CA ASN A 183 0.57 -11.92 25.14
C ASN A 183 1.52 -12.97 25.74
N ASN A 184 1.69 -14.09 25.07
CA ASN A 184 2.54 -15.21 25.49
C ASN A 184 3.48 -15.64 24.35
N ALA A 185 4.49 -16.44 24.70
CA ALA A 185 5.56 -16.81 23.77
C ALA A 185 5.14 -17.81 22.68
N ASP A 186 4.02 -18.53 22.88
CA ASP A 186 3.50 -19.50 21.91
C ASP A 186 2.39 -18.91 21.03
N GLY A 187 2.07 -17.62 21.19
CA GLY A 187 1.08 -16.92 20.38
C GLY A 187 -0.36 -17.40 20.58
N SER A 188 -0.63 -18.25 21.60
CA SER A 188 -1.99 -18.78 21.84
C SER A 188 -2.95 -17.78 22.51
N GLU A 189 -2.43 -16.67 23.02
CA GLU A 189 -3.20 -15.57 23.60
C GLU A 189 -2.66 -14.23 23.11
N GLY A 190 -3.53 -13.28 22.80
CA GLY A 190 -3.11 -11.97 22.37
C GLY A 190 -4.27 -11.02 22.11
N PHE A 191 -3.93 -9.90 21.53
CA PHE A 191 -4.86 -8.87 21.12
C PHE A 191 -4.82 -8.71 19.61
N LEU A 192 -5.99 -8.81 18.98
CA LEU A 192 -6.19 -8.46 17.56
C LEU A 192 -6.74 -7.03 17.50
N PHE A 193 -5.98 -6.15 16.88
CA PHE A 193 -6.38 -4.80 16.54
C PHE A 193 -6.94 -4.82 15.12
N THR A 194 -8.06 -4.13 14.90
CA THR A 194 -8.67 -3.96 13.58
C THR A 194 -9.01 -2.49 13.39
N ALA A 195 -8.46 -1.86 12.35
CA ALA A 195 -8.82 -0.50 11.95
C ALA A 195 -10.17 -0.49 11.22
N TRP A 196 -10.87 0.64 11.30
CA TRP A 196 -12.14 0.91 10.62
C TRP A 196 -11.96 2.15 9.77
N GLU A 197 -12.00 1.95 8.47
CA GLU A 197 -11.76 2.96 7.46
C GLU A 197 -13.00 3.80 7.22
N ASP A 198 -13.17 4.87 8.00
CA ASP A 198 -14.36 5.73 7.91
C ASP A 198 -14.04 7.19 8.31
N ARG A 199 -15.03 8.08 8.25
CA ARG A 199 -14.92 9.51 8.55
C ARG A 199 -15.93 9.93 9.64
N PRO A 200 -15.52 10.01 10.92
CA PRO A 200 -14.21 9.69 11.50
C PRO A 200 -13.86 8.22 11.40
N GLY A 201 -12.56 7.91 11.41
CA GLY A 201 -12.05 6.55 11.50
C GLY A 201 -12.03 6.01 12.93
N GLY A 202 -11.63 4.76 13.08
CA GLY A 202 -11.56 4.12 14.38
C GLY A 202 -10.70 2.85 14.41
N MET A 203 -10.57 2.26 15.60
CA MET A 203 -9.90 0.97 15.77
C MET A 203 -10.52 0.21 16.93
N SER A 204 -10.76 -1.08 16.74
CA SER A 204 -11.18 -2.00 17.79
C SER A 204 -10.04 -2.93 18.17
N ARG A 205 -10.02 -3.39 19.44
CA ARG A 205 -9.10 -4.41 19.93
C ARG A 205 -9.90 -5.56 20.53
N MET A 206 -9.75 -6.78 19.98
CA MET A 206 -10.31 -8.01 20.53
C MET A 206 -9.26 -8.80 21.32
N SER A 207 -9.61 -9.27 22.52
CA SER A 207 -8.78 -10.24 23.27
C SER A 207 -9.07 -11.64 22.77
N LEU A 208 -8.05 -12.34 22.28
CA LEU A 208 -8.19 -13.67 21.67
C LEU A 208 -7.48 -14.73 22.48
N THR A 209 -8.08 -15.93 22.53
CA THR A 209 -7.46 -17.17 23.06
C THR A 209 -7.67 -18.31 22.07
N LYS A 210 -6.58 -18.96 21.66
CA LYS A 210 -6.60 -20.12 20.77
C LYS A 210 -7.06 -21.36 21.51
N GLN A 211 -7.93 -22.16 20.88
CA GLN A 211 -8.47 -23.39 21.43
C GLN A 211 -7.65 -24.61 20.97
N GLU A 212 -7.85 -25.76 21.61
CA GLU A 212 -7.14 -27.02 21.27
C GLU A 212 -7.41 -27.49 19.82
N ASP A 213 -8.55 -27.13 19.24
CA ASP A 213 -8.90 -27.45 17.86
C ASP A 213 -8.37 -26.45 16.82
N GLY A 214 -7.61 -25.43 17.27
CA GLY A 214 -7.02 -24.40 16.45
C GLY A 214 -7.93 -23.19 16.19
N SER A 215 -9.20 -23.23 16.62
CA SER A 215 -10.10 -22.08 16.55
C SER A 215 -9.74 -21.00 17.59
N TRP A 216 -10.27 -19.79 17.42
CA TRP A 216 -10.06 -18.68 18.32
C TRP A 216 -11.35 -18.33 19.08
N SER A 217 -11.23 -17.98 20.36
CA SER A 217 -12.32 -17.42 21.15
C SER A 217 -12.06 -15.97 21.46
N VAL A 218 -13.04 -15.11 21.19
CA VAL A 218 -13.04 -13.71 21.58
C VAL A 218 -13.51 -13.60 23.03
N MET A 219 -12.63 -13.12 23.90
CA MET A 219 -12.90 -13.03 25.35
C MET A 219 -13.55 -11.71 25.73
N ASP A 220 -13.11 -10.62 25.12
CA ASP A 220 -13.67 -9.27 25.20
C ASP A 220 -13.22 -8.44 24.00
N ALA A 221 -13.81 -7.25 23.87
CA ALA A 221 -13.38 -6.26 22.91
C ALA A 221 -13.57 -4.84 23.43
N LEU A 222 -12.76 -3.89 22.91
CA LEU A 222 -12.88 -2.47 23.21
C LEU A 222 -12.54 -1.63 21.97
N ASN A 223 -13.01 -0.39 21.92
CA ASN A 223 -12.51 0.60 20.96
C ASN A 223 -11.31 1.35 21.54
N ILE A 224 -10.35 1.69 20.67
CA ILE A 224 -9.24 2.58 21.02
C ILE A 224 -9.77 4.01 21.13
N ASP A 225 -9.35 4.71 22.17
CA ASP A 225 -9.72 6.12 22.39
C ASP A 225 -8.74 7.03 21.64
N PHE A 226 -9.21 7.66 20.56
CA PHE A 226 -8.43 8.61 19.75
C PHE A 226 -8.66 10.08 20.17
N SER A 227 -9.35 10.34 21.27
CA SER A 227 -9.66 11.72 21.71
C SER A 227 -8.42 12.58 21.97
N SER A 228 -7.31 11.95 22.40
CA SER A 228 -6.03 12.64 22.68
C SER A 228 -5.29 13.13 21.43
N VAL A 229 -5.70 12.67 20.24
CA VAL A 229 -5.12 13.04 18.94
C VAL A 229 -6.16 13.64 17.99
N ALA A 230 -7.21 14.26 18.54
CA ALA A 230 -8.33 14.86 17.80
C ALA A 230 -9.14 13.88 16.91
N GLY A 231 -9.11 12.58 17.23
CA GLY A 231 -9.70 11.55 16.38
C GLY A 231 -8.79 11.14 15.22
N THR A 232 -9.32 10.32 14.32
CA THR A 232 -8.66 9.86 13.09
C THR A 232 -9.63 9.89 11.92
N MET A 233 -9.11 9.80 10.70
CA MET A 233 -9.89 9.68 9.46
C MET A 233 -9.36 8.52 8.65
N ILE A 234 -10.27 7.71 8.07
CA ILE A 234 -9.94 6.71 7.06
C ILE A 234 -8.74 5.87 7.52
N ASN A 235 -8.93 5.11 8.61
CA ASN A 235 -7.88 4.24 9.13
C ASN A 235 -7.71 3.01 8.24
N CYS A 236 -6.93 3.16 7.20
CA CYS A 236 -6.62 2.15 6.20
C CYS A 236 -5.57 1.15 6.68
N PHE A 237 -4.89 0.47 5.75
CA PHE A 237 -3.93 -0.58 6.02
C PHE A 237 -2.77 -0.11 6.93
N GLY A 238 -1.96 -1.03 7.40
CA GLY A 238 -0.95 -0.69 8.38
C GLY A 238 0.12 -1.76 8.55
N THR A 239 0.90 -1.62 9.60
CA THR A 239 1.96 -2.57 9.94
C THR A 239 2.09 -2.76 11.45
N VAL A 240 2.80 -3.80 11.87
CA VAL A 240 3.32 -3.91 13.23
C VAL A 240 4.78 -3.48 13.24
N SER A 241 5.09 -2.51 14.09
CA SER A 241 6.46 -2.03 14.22
C SER A 241 7.42 -3.13 14.70
N PRO A 242 8.72 -3.00 14.39
CA PRO A 242 9.75 -3.90 14.93
C PRO A 242 9.94 -3.83 16.45
N TRP A 243 9.19 -3.00 17.14
CA TRP A 243 9.12 -2.94 18.61
C TRP A 243 7.76 -3.36 19.16
N GLY A 244 6.86 -3.88 18.29
CA GLY A 244 5.64 -4.58 18.69
C GLY A 244 4.43 -3.68 18.93
N THR A 245 4.33 -2.56 18.24
CA THR A 245 3.17 -1.66 18.27
C THR A 245 2.44 -1.68 16.92
N PRO A 246 1.10 -1.71 16.89
CA PRO A 246 0.34 -1.49 15.66
C PRO A 246 0.48 -0.05 15.16
N LEU A 247 0.63 0.13 13.83
CA LEU A 247 0.53 1.41 13.16
C LEU A 247 -0.55 1.30 12.07
N THR A 248 -1.52 2.20 12.08
CA THR A 248 -2.52 2.36 11.01
C THR A 248 -2.27 3.66 10.26
N SER A 249 -2.77 3.75 9.06
CA SER A 249 -2.58 4.88 8.16
C SER A 249 -3.85 5.72 8.09
N GLU A 250 -3.73 7.05 8.14
CA GLU A 250 -4.84 7.91 7.72
C GLU A 250 -4.73 8.12 6.20
N GLU A 251 -5.55 7.42 5.44
CA GLU A 251 -5.63 7.53 3.98
C GLU A 251 -6.44 8.77 3.59
N ASN A 252 -5.87 9.93 3.90
CA ASN A 252 -6.58 11.20 3.80
C ASN A 252 -6.54 11.78 2.37
N TYR A 253 -7.44 11.34 1.50
CA TYR A 253 -7.65 11.95 0.17
C TYR A 253 -7.96 13.45 0.24
N GLU A 254 -8.45 13.91 1.38
CA GLU A 254 -8.77 15.29 1.70
C GLU A 254 -7.52 16.18 1.79
N ALA A 255 -6.33 15.59 1.94
CA ALA A 255 -5.08 16.32 1.93
C ALA A 255 -4.91 17.18 0.66
N GLU A 256 -5.43 16.73 -0.46
CA GLU A 256 -5.39 17.47 -1.74
C GLU A 256 -6.39 18.63 -1.82
N ASN A 257 -7.43 18.60 -1.00
CA ASN A 257 -8.54 19.55 -1.03
C ASN A 257 -8.58 20.48 0.18
N THR A 258 -7.45 20.64 0.90
CA THR A 258 -7.36 21.49 2.09
C THR A 258 -7.96 22.88 1.87
N ALA A 259 -7.79 23.48 0.67
CA ALA A 259 -8.35 24.78 0.33
C ALA A 259 -9.89 24.87 0.45
N ASN A 260 -10.60 23.75 0.38
CA ASN A 260 -12.06 23.69 0.47
C ASN A 260 -12.56 23.13 1.82
N TRP A 261 -11.68 22.83 2.77
CA TRP A 261 -12.05 22.17 4.01
C TRP A 261 -13.14 22.91 4.81
N ASN A 262 -13.07 24.24 4.88
CA ASN A 262 -14.08 25.06 5.56
C ASN A 262 -15.20 25.60 4.66
N ASN A 263 -15.34 25.05 3.43
CA ASN A 263 -16.37 25.45 2.48
C ASN A 263 -17.64 24.57 2.66
N SER A 264 -18.66 25.07 3.37
CA SER A 264 -19.91 24.34 3.59
C SER A 264 -20.72 24.05 2.31
N ALA A 265 -20.37 24.65 1.18
CA ALA A 265 -20.98 24.36 -0.12
C ALA A 265 -20.23 23.27 -0.91
N TYR A 266 -19.06 22.82 -0.42
CA TYR A 266 -18.26 21.79 -1.08
C TYR A 266 -18.89 20.41 -0.84
N SER A 267 -19.55 19.87 -1.86
CA SER A 267 -20.34 18.63 -1.77
C SER A 267 -19.90 17.54 -2.75
N THR A 268 -18.81 17.78 -3.49
CA THR A 268 -18.29 16.84 -4.50
C THR A 268 -16.80 16.63 -4.30
N GLY A 269 -16.36 15.38 -4.37
CA GLY A 269 -14.99 15.00 -4.07
C GLY A 269 -14.80 14.74 -2.57
N TYR A 270 -13.58 14.48 -2.16
CA TYR A 270 -13.19 14.26 -0.78
C TYR A 270 -12.47 15.51 -0.22
N PRO A 271 -12.77 15.95 1.01
CA PRO A 271 -13.97 15.59 1.77
C PRO A 271 -15.21 16.22 1.14
N ASN A 272 -16.30 15.52 1.23
CA ASN A 272 -17.53 16.27 1.18
C ASN A 272 -17.74 16.92 2.58
N TYR A 273 -18.49 18.00 2.63
CA TYR A 273 -18.71 18.73 3.90
C TYR A 273 -19.44 17.88 4.97
N ALA A 274 -20.09 16.77 4.58
CA ALA A 274 -20.69 15.84 5.53
C ALA A 274 -19.64 15.11 6.36
N ASP A 275 -18.50 14.74 5.76
CA ASP A 275 -17.39 14.09 6.45
C ASP A 275 -16.78 15.04 7.49
N VAL A 276 -16.53 16.30 7.11
CA VAL A 276 -16.08 17.36 8.04
C VAL A 276 -17.08 17.54 9.19
N THR A 277 -18.40 17.44 8.91
CA THR A 277 -19.46 17.53 9.91
C THR A 277 -19.43 16.35 10.87
N ASN A 278 -19.21 15.12 10.40
CA ASN A 278 -19.09 13.95 11.24
C ASN A 278 -17.90 14.07 12.21
N ILE A 279 -16.76 14.59 11.72
CA ILE A 279 -15.59 14.84 12.57
C ILE A 279 -15.87 15.96 13.59
N LYS A 280 -16.56 17.03 13.18
CA LYS A 280 -17.01 18.07 14.09
C LYS A 280 -17.93 17.51 15.19
N ASP A 281 -18.83 16.58 14.85
CA ASP A 281 -19.69 15.89 15.81
C ASP A 281 -18.88 14.99 16.74
N TYR A 282 -17.86 14.29 16.21
CA TYR A 282 -16.87 13.54 17.00
C TYR A 282 -16.20 14.45 18.05
N LEU A 283 -15.78 15.64 17.67
CA LEU A 283 -15.11 16.65 18.52
C LEU A 283 -16.09 17.44 19.42
N GLY A 284 -17.37 17.02 19.53
CA GLY A 284 -18.35 17.68 20.38
C GLY A 284 -18.75 19.08 19.91
N GLY A 285 -18.64 19.35 18.61
CA GLY A 285 -19.02 20.60 17.95
C GLY A 285 -17.85 21.57 17.69
N THR A 286 -16.62 21.21 18.03
CA THR A 286 -15.42 21.96 17.63
C THR A 286 -15.16 21.71 16.15
N PHE A 287 -14.92 22.78 15.37
CA PHE A 287 -14.61 22.63 13.95
C PHE A 287 -13.23 21.96 13.80
N PRO A 288 -13.08 20.88 12.99
CA PRO A 288 -11.82 20.17 12.89
C PRO A 288 -10.78 20.97 12.08
N ASN A 289 -9.52 20.95 12.52
CA ASN A 289 -8.39 21.44 11.77
C ASN A 289 -7.97 20.38 10.73
N PRO A 290 -7.93 20.69 9.41
CA PRO A 290 -7.54 19.70 8.38
C PRO A 290 -6.12 19.16 8.58
N TYR A 291 -5.25 19.94 9.18
CA TYR A 291 -3.86 19.55 9.41
C TYR A 291 -3.66 18.61 10.61
N ASP A 292 -4.72 18.27 11.34
CA ASP A 292 -4.70 17.18 12.32
C ASP A 292 -4.76 15.79 11.71
N TYR A 293 -5.08 15.66 10.40
CA TYR A 293 -5.38 14.39 9.74
C TYR A 293 -4.49 14.14 8.53
N GLY A 294 -4.30 12.84 8.19
CA GLY A 294 -3.47 12.40 7.07
C GLY A 294 -2.07 11.95 7.50
N TYR A 295 -1.98 11.25 8.63
CA TYR A 295 -0.72 10.79 9.22
C TYR A 295 -0.76 9.32 9.58
N ILE A 296 0.42 8.77 9.90
CA ILE A 296 0.55 7.44 10.50
C ILE A 296 0.26 7.54 11.99
N VAL A 297 -0.56 6.61 12.49
CA VAL A 297 -1.00 6.57 13.89
C VAL A 297 -0.52 5.28 14.56
N GLU A 298 0.39 5.41 15.51
CA GLU A 298 0.92 4.30 16.32
C GLU A 298 0.08 4.10 17.57
N ILE A 299 -0.25 2.84 17.89
CA ILE A 299 -0.90 2.47 19.15
C ILE A 299 0.16 2.01 20.14
N THR A 300 0.60 2.91 20.99
CA THR A 300 1.57 2.61 22.05
C THR A 300 0.94 1.86 23.22
N ASP A 301 1.77 1.13 23.99
CA ASP A 301 1.30 0.29 25.10
C ASP A 301 0.13 -0.65 24.70
N PRO A 302 0.21 -1.39 23.56
CA PRO A 302 -0.92 -2.12 22.97
C PRO A 302 -1.51 -3.19 23.88
N LYS A 303 -0.75 -3.67 24.87
CA LYS A 303 -1.18 -4.69 25.85
C LYS A 303 -1.79 -4.10 27.11
N SER A 304 -1.78 -2.77 27.27
CA SER A 304 -2.36 -2.11 28.44
C SER A 304 -3.89 -2.15 28.43
N ALA A 305 -4.53 -1.82 29.54
CA ALA A 305 -5.97 -1.65 29.59
C ALA A 305 -6.45 -0.41 28.78
N THR A 306 -5.56 0.53 28.54
CA THR A 306 -5.80 1.78 27.83
C THR A 306 -4.64 2.02 26.85
N PRO A 307 -4.62 1.37 25.67
CA PRO A 307 -3.64 1.66 24.63
C PRO A 307 -3.75 3.12 24.20
N MET A 308 -2.60 3.74 23.86
CA MET A 308 -2.54 5.17 23.58
C MET A 308 -2.17 5.44 22.13
N PRO A 309 -2.98 6.19 21.36
CA PRO A 309 -2.62 6.60 20.01
C PRO A 309 -1.60 7.75 20.03
N VAL A 310 -0.69 7.72 19.05
CA VAL A 310 0.28 8.78 18.78
C VAL A 310 0.34 9.02 17.27
N LYS A 311 0.10 10.25 16.82
CA LYS A 311 0.31 10.64 15.43
C LYS A 311 1.77 11.00 15.17
N HIS A 312 2.31 10.49 14.07
CA HIS A 312 3.68 10.78 13.63
C HIS A 312 3.66 11.80 12.49
N PHE A 313 3.56 13.07 12.84
CA PHE A 313 3.53 14.20 11.89
C PHE A 313 4.78 14.27 11.02
N THR A 314 5.92 13.80 11.54
CA THR A 314 7.21 13.76 10.85
C THR A 314 7.22 12.91 9.59
N LEU A 315 6.27 11.97 9.43
CA LEU A 315 6.15 11.13 8.26
C LEU A 315 5.46 11.83 7.07
N GLY A 316 5.06 13.10 7.27
CA GLY A 316 4.37 13.90 6.25
C GLY A 316 2.87 13.63 6.20
N ARG A 317 2.13 14.53 5.55
CA ARG A 317 0.69 14.51 5.41
C ARG A 317 0.29 14.17 3.97
N VAL A 318 -0.22 12.97 3.74
CA VAL A 318 -0.67 12.46 2.43
C VAL A 318 -1.84 11.50 2.63
N ALA A 319 -2.37 10.90 1.56
CA ALA A 319 -3.30 9.77 1.65
C ALA A 319 -2.49 8.49 1.92
N HIS A 320 -2.09 8.32 3.19
CA HIS A 320 -1.28 7.16 3.57
C HIS A 320 -2.07 5.86 3.45
N GLU A 321 -1.60 4.99 2.55
CA GLU A 321 -2.12 3.62 2.48
C GLU A 321 -1.42 2.74 3.52
N ASN A 322 -0.10 2.67 3.48
CA ASN A 322 0.64 1.73 4.31
C ASN A 322 2.05 2.24 4.66
N PRO A 323 2.49 2.19 5.93
CA PRO A 323 3.88 2.32 6.32
C PRO A 323 4.55 0.95 6.37
N VAL A 324 5.83 0.86 6.01
CA VAL A 324 6.69 -0.28 6.34
C VAL A 324 7.97 0.18 7.00
N ILE A 325 8.28 -0.37 8.18
CA ILE A 325 9.45 0.01 8.96
C ILE A 325 10.57 -1.01 8.74
N MET A 326 11.76 -0.53 8.43
CA MET A 326 12.90 -1.40 8.17
C MET A 326 13.52 -1.98 9.46
N PRO A 327 14.29 -3.09 9.35
CA PRO A 327 14.97 -3.71 10.48
C PRO A 327 15.90 -2.80 11.29
N ASP A 328 16.39 -1.69 10.71
CA ASP A 328 17.19 -0.68 11.43
C ASP A 328 16.36 0.13 12.44
N LYS A 329 15.03 -0.02 12.41
CA LYS A 329 14.05 0.72 13.23
C LYS A 329 14.10 2.24 13.02
N LYS A 330 14.57 2.68 11.89
CA LYS A 330 14.75 4.09 11.49
C LYS A 330 14.14 4.41 10.15
N THR A 331 14.39 3.55 9.17
CA THR A 331 13.94 3.76 7.79
C THR A 331 12.50 3.28 7.65
N VAL A 332 11.63 4.16 7.17
CA VAL A 332 10.22 3.89 6.90
C VAL A 332 9.94 4.23 5.44
N TYR A 333 9.26 3.34 4.73
CA TYR A 333 8.69 3.63 3.41
C TYR A 333 7.19 3.79 3.54
N LEU A 334 6.61 4.68 2.72
CA LEU A 334 5.22 5.12 2.84
C LEU A 334 4.62 5.18 1.45
N THR A 335 3.50 4.50 1.26
CA THR A 335 2.67 4.58 0.06
C THR A 335 1.60 5.66 0.20
N ASP A 336 1.22 6.27 -0.93
CA ASP A 336 0.27 7.38 -1.04
C ASP A 336 -0.78 6.97 -2.09
N ASP A 337 -1.98 6.63 -1.65
CA ASP A 337 -3.04 6.18 -2.55
C ASP A 337 -3.78 7.33 -3.22
N GLY A 338 -4.34 7.03 -4.38
CA GLY A 338 -5.09 7.94 -5.24
C GLY A 338 -4.41 8.18 -6.57
N SER A 339 -4.79 9.25 -7.26
CA SER A 339 -4.23 9.62 -8.57
C SER A 339 -3.21 10.74 -8.44
N ASN A 340 -2.12 10.67 -9.20
CA ASN A 340 -1.02 11.66 -9.19
C ASN A 340 -0.35 11.76 -7.81
N LYS A 341 0.09 10.64 -7.28
CA LYS A 341 0.64 10.48 -5.94
C LYS A 341 2.14 10.28 -5.92
N GLY A 342 2.72 10.45 -4.71
CA GLY A 342 4.14 10.28 -4.46
C GLY A 342 4.49 8.90 -3.87
N PHE A 343 5.78 8.64 -3.73
CA PHE A 343 6.32 7.54 -2.93
C PHE A 343 7.36 8.13 -1.98
N TYR A 344 7.25 7.82 -0.68
CA TYR A 344 8.03 8.52 0.33
C TYR A 344 8.91 7.60 1.16
N LYS A 345 9.97 8.19 1.72
CA LYS A 345 10.85 7.55 2.68
C LYS A 345 11.12 8.51 3.83
N PHE A 346 11.03 8.01 5.06
CA PHE A 346 11.43 8.73 6.25
C PHE A 346 12.62 8.03 6.92
N VAL A 347 13.52 8.80 7.51
CA VAL A 347 14.66 8.27 8.28
C VAL A 347 14.67 8.94 9.66
N ALA A 348 14.35 8.16 10.68
CA ALA A 348 14.33 8.63 12.07
C ALA A 348 15.72 8.94 12.61
N ASP A 349 15.84 9.94 13.48
CA ASP A 349 17.08 10.28 14.19
C ASP A 349 17.51 9.17 15.14
N THR A 350 16.54 8.57 15.81
CA THR A 350 16.75 7.52 16.82
C THR A 350 15.98 6.25 16.45
N ALA A 351 16.63 5.10 16.52
CA ALA A 351 15.99 3.83 16.24
C ALA A 351 14.83 3.55 17.23
N GLY A 352 13.65 3.22 16.69
CA GLY A 352 12.45 2.97 17.47
C GLY A 352 11.72 4.21 17.97
N ASP A 353 12.05 5.38 17.42
CA ASP A 353 11.41 6.65 17.75
C ASP A 353 11.18 7.46 16.47
N LEU A 354 9.92 7.56 16.05
CA LEU A 354 9.52 8.26 14.83
C LEU A 354 9.21 9.74 15.05
N SER A 355 9.43 10.27 16.26
CA SER A 355 9.09 11.66 16.62
C SER A 355 10.02 12.72 16.05
N ALA A 356 11.14 12.33 15.43
CA ALA A 356 12.10 13.24 14.81
C ALA A 356 12.84 12.53 13.67
N GLY A 357 13.04 13.22 12.55
CA GLY A 357 13.79 12.66 11.42
C GLY A 357 13.62 13.47 10.14
N THR A 358 14.11 12.89 9.04
CA THR A 358 14.12 13.51 7.71
C THR A 358 13.18 12.79 6.76
N LEU A 359 12.32 13.54 6.07
CA LEU A 359 11.40 13.06 5.05
C LEU A 359 12.00 13.24 3.65
N TYR A 360 11.81 12.25 2.80
CA TYR A 360 12.26 12.20 1.41
C TYR A 360 11.11 11.81 0.49
N ALA A 361 11.14 12.30 -0.76
CA ALA A 361 10.26 11.87 -1.83
C ALA A 361 11.05 11.22 -2.97
N ALA A 362 10.44 10.25 -3.65
CA ALA A 362 11.06 9.53 -4.75
C ALA A 362 11.04 10.37 -6.04
N LYS A 363 12.19 10.41 -6.74
CA LYS A 363 12.27 10.76 -8.16
C LYS A 363 12.59 9.49 -8.92
N VAL A 364 11.74 9.10 -9.87
CA VAL A 364 11.98 7.87 -10.63
C VAL A 364 12.44 8.16 -12.06
N THR A 365 13.20 7.21 -12.60
CA THR A 365 13.57 7.16 -14.01
C THR A 365 13.16 5.80 -14.57
N GLN A 366 12.24 5.81 -15.53
CA GLN A 366 11.75 4.60 -16.18
C GLN A 366 12.77 3.98 -17.11
N ASP A 367 12.80 2.64 -17.18
CA ASP A 367 13.52 1.90 -18.22
C ASP A 367 13.08 2.32 -19.63
N ALA A 368 13.93 2.10 -20.63
CA ALA A 368 13.66 2.47 -22.02
C ALA A 368 12.59 1.55 -22.68
N THR A 369 11.46 1.34 -22.00
CA THR A 369 10.33 0.55 -22.48
C THR A 369 9.04 1.04 -21.83
N SER A 370 7.93 1.06 -22.58
CA SER A 370 6.59 1.31 -22.04
C SER A 370 5.88 0.04 -21.59
N ASN A 371 6.40 -1.13 -21.94
CA ASN A 371 5.76 -2.39 -21.58
C ASN A 371 5.72 -2.58 -20.07
N HIS A 372 4.55 -2.45 -19.45
CA HIS A 372 4.35 -2.53 -17.99
C HIS A 372 4.85 -3.85 -17.37
N THR A 373 4.99 -4.93 -18.15
CA THR A 373 5.53 -6.20 -17.64
C THR A 373 7.08 -6.22 -17.57
N LYS A 374 7.73 -5.12 -17.98
CA LYS A 374 9.21 -5.01 -18.06
C LYS A 374 9.73 -3.66 -17.60
N ALA A 375 8.89 -2.64 -17.58
CA ALA A 375 9.28 -1.31 -17.19
C ALA A 375 9.51 -1.25 -15.68
N GLY A 376 10.76 -1.24 -15.27
CA GLY A 376 11.16 -0.91 -13.92
C GLY A 376 11.54 0.56 -13.80
N PHE A 377 11.80 0.99 -12.58
CA PHE A 377 12.12 2.38 -12.26
C PHE A 377 13.39 2.42 -11.39
N ASP A 378 14.39 3.21 -11.81
CA ASP A 378 15.46 3.63 -10.92
C ASP A 378 14.95 4.74 -10.01
N ILE A 379 15.28 4.70 -8.71
CA ILE A 379 14.77 5.61 -7.68
C ILE A 379 15.94 6.46 -7.15
N GLU A 380 15.78 7.78 -7.20
CA GLU A 380 16.58 8.76 -6.48
C GLU A 380 15.71 9.39 -5.36
N TRP A 381 16.27 9.54 -4.16
CA TRP A 381 15.57 10.11 -3.02
C TRP A 381 15.90 11.59 -2.87
N ILE A 382 14.92 12.46 -3.05
CA ILE A 382 15.01 13.90 -2.83
C ILE A 382 14.71 14.17 -1.35
N GLU A 383 15.65 14.75 -0.62
CA GLU A 383 15.42 15.22 0.74
C GLU A 383 14.47 16.42 0.72
N LEU A 384 13.39 16.35 1.49
CA LEU A 384 12.42 17.42 1.61
C LEU A 384 12.75 18.31 2.81
N ALA A 385 12.68 17.78 4.04
CA ALA A 385 13.06 18.50 5.27
C ALA A 385 13.27 17.55 6.44
N HIS A 386 13.87 18.10 7.50
CA HIS A 386 13.97 17.48 8.83
C HIS A 386 13.14 18.27 9.84
N ALA A 387 12.35 17.58 10.68
CA ALA A 387 11.62 18.19 11.78
C ALA A 387 11.37 17.20 12.92
N THR A 388 10.81 17.72 14.01
CA THR A 388 10.27 16.95 15.13
C THR A 388 8.75 17.07 15.19
N ASN A 389 8.06 16.07 15.75
CA ASN A 389 6.61 16.13 15.98
C ASN A 389 6.21 17.40 16.74
N ALA A 390 7.00 17.79 17.74
CA ALA A 390 6.70 18.99 18.54
C ALA A 390 6.79 20.30 17.74
N GLU A 391 7.70 20.40 16.76
CA GLU A 391 7.76 21.57 15.87
C GLU A 391 6.57 21.60 14.92
N ILE A 392 6.22 20.44 14.34
CA ILE A 392 5.10 20.34 13.40
C ILE A 392 3.77 20.62 14.11
N GLU A 393 3.57 20.10 15.32
CA GLU A 393 2.39 20.38 16.15
C GLU A 393 2.20 21.89 16.38
N VAL A 394 3.27 22.64 16.59
CA VAL A 394 3.19 24.11 16.70
C VAL A 394 2.68 24.73 15.41
N TRP A 395 3.10 24.23 14.25
CA TRP A 395 2.63 24.74 12.94
C TRP A 395 1.17 24.36 12.68
N ILE A 396 0.75 23.14 13.06
CA ILE A 396 -0.64 22.67 12.95
C ILE A 396 -1.56 23.58 13.76
N ASN A 397 -1.20 23.85 15.01
CA ASN A 397 -2.01 24.64 15.95
C ASN A 397 -2.22 26.11 15.50
N GLU A 398 -1.45 26.61 14.53
CA GLU A 398 -1.70 27.95 13.93
C GLU A 398 -3.02 28.00 13.13
N TYR A 399 -3.60 26.86 12.80
CA TYR A 399 -4.83 26.74 12.02
C TYR A 399 -6.05 26.30 12.85
N ASP A 400 -5.93 26.12 14.18
CA ASP A 400 -7.01 25.66 15.06
C ASP A 400 -8.21 26.61 15.14
N ASP A 401 -7.97 27.90 14.92
CA ASP A 401 -9.02 28.92 14.97
C ASP A 401 -9.77 29.10 13.61
N VAL A 402 -9.37 28.37 12.56
CA VAL A 402 -10.03 28.46 11.23
C VAL A 402 -11.32 27.65 11.27
N ASP A 403 -12.45 28.28 10.90
CA ASP A 403 -13.77 27.64 10.85
C ASP A 403 -14.55 28.00 9.55
N GLU A 404 -15.81 27.58 9.48
CA GLU A 404 -16.67 27.85 8.34
C GLU A 404 -16.84 29.36 8.04
N ALA A 405 -16.74 30.21 9.04
CA ALA A 405 -16.92 31.67 8.87
C ALA A 405 -15.72 32.33 8.18
N ASP A 406 -14.57 31.66 8.18
CA ASP A 406 -13.34 32.15 7.55
C ASP A 406 -13.24 31.80 6.05
N TYR A 407 -14.17 31.00 5.53
CA TYR A 407 -14.18 30.67 4.11
C TYR A 407 -14.45 31.90 3.24
N VAL A 408 -13.57 32.13 2.26
CA VAL A 408 -13.71 33.17 1.24
C VAL A 408 -13.60 32.52 -0.15
N GLU A 409 -14.61 32.74 -0.98
CA GLU A 409 -14.62 32.15 -2.33
C GLU A 409 -13.42 32.62 -3.17
N GLY A 410 -12.63 31.66 -3.68
CA GLY A 410 -11.44 31.92 -4.50
C GLY A 410 -10.18 32.26 -3.68
N GLU A 411 -10.23 32.18 -2.36
CA GLU A 411 -9.09 32.31 -1.45
C GLU A 411 -9.05 31.07 -0.56
N THR A 412 -7.85 30.61 -0.17
CA THR A 412 -7.71 29.56 0.84
C THR A 412 -7.40 30.15 2.20
N SER A 413 -7.97 29.55 3.26
CA SER A 413 -7.64 29.85 4.67
C SER A 413 -6.38 29.10 5.14
N TYR A 414 -5.81 28.27 4.27
CA TYR A 414 -4.69 27.36 4.58
C TYR A 414 -3.44 27.69 3.77
N ILE A 415 -2.45 26.79 3.70
CA ILE A 415 -1.20 27.02 2.95
C ILE A 415 -1.50 27.24 1.46
N THR A 416 -1.02 28.38 0.95
CA THR A 416 -1.22 28.82 -0.45
C THR A 416 -0.14 28.28 -1.40
N ASP A 417 -0.40 28.30 -2.72
CA ASP A 417 0.61 27.99 -3.74
C ASP A 417 1.81 28.93 -3.70
N ALA A 418 1.60 30.19 -3.26
CA ALA A 418 2.67 31.14 -3.10
C ALA A 418 3.61 30.77 -1.96
N GLU A 419 3.08 30.22 -0.85
CA GLU A 419 3.88 29.73 0.28
C GLU A 419 4.66 28.47 -0.09
N VAL A 420 4.05 27.53 -0.83
CA VAL A 420 4.75 26.35 -1.37
C VAL A 420 5.90 26.77 -2.29
N THR A 421 5.65 27.74 -3.18
CA THR A 421 6.67 28.27 -4.10
C THR A 421 7.80 28.99 -3.33
N ALA A 422 7.46 29.78 -2.34
CA ALA A 422 8.45 30.47 -1.48
C ALA A 422 9.33 29.48 -0.72
N TRP A 423 8.70 28.43 -0.16
CA TRP A 423 9.44 27.35 0.49
C TRP A 423 10.42 26.65 -0.47
N ALA A 424 9.96 26.23 -1.63
CA ALA A 424 10.80 25.56 -2.62
C ALA A 424 11.98 26.41 -3.12
N ASN A 425 11.85 27.75 -3.07
CA ASN A 425 12.90 28.71 -3.38
C ASN A 425 13.86 29.00 -2.20
N GLY A 426 13.62 28.41 -1.01
CA GLY A 426 14.37 28.69 0.20
C GLY A 426 14.08 30.07 0.82
N GLU A 427 12.89 30.63 0.57
CA GLU A 427 12.43 31.95 1.03
C GLU A 427 11.47 31.85 2.23
N ALA A 428 10.99 30.65 2.58
CA ALA A 428 10.13 30.41 3.73
C ALA A 428 10.88 30.52 5.06
N ALA A 429 10.15 30.81 6.14
CA ALA A 429 10.71 30.93 7.49
C ALA A 429 10.94 29.56 8.16
N ASP A 430 10.18 28.56 7.78
CA ASP A 430 10.20 27.20 8.31
C ASP A 430 9.78 26.17 7.25
N ASP A 431 9.79 24.89 7.60
CA ASP A 431 9.52 23.76 6.71
C ASP A 431 8.08 23.21 6.84
N ARG A 432 7.12 23.99 7.40
CA ARG A 432 5.74 23.55 7.58
C ARG A 432 5.09 22.99 6.29
N VAL A 433 5.42 23.56 5.14
CA VAL A 433 4.91 23.12 3.82
C VAL A 433 5.19 21.65 3.60
N VAL A 434 6.37 21.14 4.02
CA VAL A 434 6.74 19.73 3.83
C VAL A 434 5.82 18.79 4.58
N PHE A 435 5.47 19.14 5.80
CA PHE A 435 4.76 18.23 6.71
C PHE A 435 3.24 18.43 6.71
N LEU A 436 2.74 19.57 6.22
CA LEU A 436 1.32 19.89 6.14
C LEU A 436 0.75 19.78 4.71
N GLU A 437 1.60 19.92 3.69
CA GLU A 437 1.25 19.85 2.26
C GLU A 437 2.31 19.02 1.51
N THR A 438 2.59 17.82 1.98
CA THR A 438 3.74 16.99 1.58
C THR A 438 3.76 16.70 0.07
N LEU A 439 2.62 16.36 -0.53
CA LEU A 439 2.53 16.10 -1.97
C LEU A 439 2.92 17.33 -2.81
N ARG A 440 2.42 18.52 -2.43
CA ARG A 440 2.75 19.79 -3.11
C ARG A 440 4.21 20.18 -2.91
N ALA A 441 4.77 19.91 -1.73
CA ALA A 441 6.19 20.10 -1.46
C ALA A 441 7.06 19.18 -2.32
N ALA A 442 6.71 17.91 -2.43
CA ALA A 442 7.41 16.93 -3.25
C ALA A 442 7.40 17.32 -4.73
N GLU A 443 6.24 17.71 -5.27
CA GLU A 443 6.10 18.21 -6.64
C GLU A 443 6.97 19.45 -6.88
N ALA A 444 6.92 20.44 -5.98
CA ALA A 444 7.72 21.66 -6.09
C ALA A 444 9.23 21.42 -6.07
N MET A 445 9.69 20.34 -5.41
CA MET A 445 11.09 19.90 -5.40
C MET A 445 11.45 19.01 -6.59
N GLY A 446 10.49 18.69 -7.47
CA GLY A 446 10.69 17.90 -8.68
C GLY A 446 10.72 16.39 -8.44
N ALA A 447 10.15 15.91 -7.34
CA ALA A 447 9.87 14.49 -7.14
C ALA A 447 8.84 13.99 -8.16
N THR A 448 8.75 12.68 -8.34
CA THR A 448 7.73 12.07 -9.19
C THR A 448 6.41 11.97 -8.43
N VAL A 449 5.37 12.63 -8.95
CA VAL A 449 4.01 12.61 -8.41
C VAL A 449 3.03 12.08 -9.47
N GLU A 450 3.38 10.95 -10.06
CA GLU A 450 2.65 10.34 -11.18
C GLU A 450 2.15 8.93 -10.86
N PHE A 451 2.44 8.41 -9.66
CA PHE A 451 1.90 7.12 -9.25
C PHE A 451 0.38 7.18 -9.12
N ASN A 452 -0.27 6.06 -9.40
CA ASN A 452 -1.72 5.93 -9.33
C ASN A 452 -2.06 4.68 -8.55
N LYS A 453 -2.88 4.81 -7.50
CA LYS A 453 -3.32 3.71 -6.65
C LYS A 453 -2.12 2.88 -6.13
N MET A 454 -1.24 3.52 -5.36
CA MET A 454 -0.11 2.87 -4.69
C MET A 454 -0.56 2.39 -3.31
N GLU A 455 -0.84 1.11 -3.23
CA GLU A 455 -1.46 0.43 -2.11
C GLU A 455 -0.43 -0.19 -1.13
N GLY A 456 -0.75 -1.36 -0.59
CA GLY A 456 0.03 -2.05 0.43
C GLY A 456 1.50 -2.24 0.08
N ILE A 457 2.38 -2.00 1.06
CA ILE A 457 3.83 -2.22 1.00
C ILE A 457 4.26 -3.07 2.19
N ASN A 458 5.06 -4.11 1.95
CA ASN A 458 5.47 -5.02 3.01
C ASN A 458 6.86 -5.62 2.78
N ILE A 459 7.48 -6.09 3.89
CA ILE A 459 8.71 -6.89 3.90
C ILE A 459 8.53 -8.12 4.81
N ASN A 460 9.33 -9.16 4.60
CA ASN A 460 9.63 -10.08 5.68
C ASN A 460 10.71 -9.45 6.57
N TYR A 461 10.34 -9.03 7.77
CA TYR A 461 11.21 -8.27 8.66
C TYR A 461 12.49 -9.03 9.02
N ASP A 462 12.36 -10.28 9.49
CA ASP A 462 13.48 -11.13 9.88
C ASP A 462 14.31 -11.57 8.68
N GLY A 463 13.66 -11.85 7.55
CA GLY A 463 14.30 -12.14 6.29
C GLY A 463 15.15 -10.99 5.76
N ALA A 464 14.65 -9.77 5.82
CA ALA A 464 15.39 -8.56 5.46
C ALA A 464 16.58 -8.33 6.40
N ALA A 465 16.37 -8.47 7.73
CA ALA A 465 17.43 -8.33 8.73
C ALA A 465 18.54 -9.37 8.55
N SER A 466 18.21 -10.61 8.21
CA SER A 466 19.17 -11.70 7.95
C SER A 466 19.75 -11.70 6.53
N GLY A 467 19.15 -10.94 5.61
CA GLY A 467 19.50 -10.94 4.18
C GLY A 467 19.01 -12.16 3.40
N THR A 468 18.06 -12.94 3.96
CA THR A 468 17.47 -14.12 3.30
C THR A 468 16.30 -13.73 2.38
N VAL A 469 15.57 -12.65 2.72
CA VAL A 469 14.49 -12.04 1.91
C VAL A 469 14.73 -10.53 1.83
N PRO A 470 15.75 -10.06 1.08
CA PRO A 470 16.15 -8.65 1.06
C PRO A 470 15.30 -7.83 0.10
N PHE A 471 13.98 -7.99 0.13
CA PHE A 471 13.05 -7.34 -0.78
C PHE A 471 11.86 -6.77 -0.03
N MET A 472 11.39 -5.61 -0.50
CA MET A 472 10.02 -5.14 -0.27
C MET A 472 9.17 -5.48 -1.50
N TYR A 473 7.86 -5.49 -1.29
CA TYR A 473 6.88 -5.52 -2.37
C TYR A 473 5.89 -4.38 -2.16
N VAL A 474 5.48 -3.76 -3.26
CA VAL A 474 4.45 -2.71 -3.27
C VAL A 474 3.43 -3.01 -4.35
N ALA A 475 2.16 -2.88 -4.02
CA ALA A 475 1.05 -3.03 -4.94
C ALA A 475 0.73 -1.68 -5.61
N ILE A 476 0.36 -1.74 -6.87
CA ILE A 476 -0.28 -0.65 -7.61
C ILE A 476 -1.57 -1.22 -8.19
N ALA A 477 -2.70 -0.82 -7.62
CA ALA A 477 -4.00 -1.41 -7.99
C ALA A 477 -4.41 -1.03 -9.42
N GLU A 478 -4.12 0.18 -9.88
CA GLU A 478 -4.34 0.60 -11.26
C GLU A 478 -3.15 1.40 -11.80
N ALA A 479 -2.37 0.83 -12.69
CA ALA A 479 -1.27 1.52 -13.36
C ALA A 479 -1.78 2.25 -14.62
N ILE A 480 -2.55 3.33 -14.43
CA ILE A 480 -3.18 4.17 -15.46
C ILE A 480 -3.02 5.66 -15.12
N GLY A 481 -3.81 6.54 -15.72
CA GLY A 481 -3.74 7.99 -15.45
C GLY A 481 -2.37 8.53 -15.82
N ALA A 482 -1.74 9.32 -14.95
CA ALA A 482 -0.44 9.92 -15.20
C ALA A 482 0.68 8.88 -15.45
N MET A 483 0.55 7.65 -14.95
CA MET A 483 1.50 6.58 -15.27
C MET A 483 1.48 6.15 -16.74
N SER A 484 0.44 6.51 -17.52
CA SER A 484 0.22 5.99 -18.89
C SER A 484 -0.27 7.04 -19.90
N ASP A 485 -0.20 8.32 -19.58
CA ASP A 485 -0.66 9.42 -20.45
C ASP A 485 0.38 9.84 -21.50
N GLY A 486 1.62 9.36 -21.39
CA GLY A 486 2.72 9.65 -22.29
C GLY A 486 3.47 10.94 -21.96
N GLU A 487 3.24 11.50 -20.76
CA GLU A 487 3.92 12.70 -20.24
C GLU A 487 4.65 12.34 -18.94
N GLY A 488 5.55 13.17 -18.46
CA GLY A 488 6.25 13.05 -17.19
C GLY A 488 7.35 11.99 -17.12
N ASP A 489 7.57 11.47 -15.91
CA ASP A 489 8.64 10.53 -15.57
C ASP A 489 8.23 9.06 -15.83
N ILE A 490 6.92 8.76 -15.72
CA ILE A 490 6.34 7.43 -15.88
C ILE A 490 5.48 7.39 -17.13
N GLN A 491 5.80 6.46 -18.04
CA GLN A 491 5.13 6.33 -19.34
C GLN A 491 5.00 4.86 -19.73
N ILE A 492 4.28 4.09 -18.91
CA ILE A 492 4.05 2.67 -19.18
C ILE A 492 2.78 2.45 -20.00
N ASP A 493 2.68 1.30 -20.65
CA ASP A 493 1.40 0.83 -21.20
C ASP A 493 0.45 0.59 -20.02
N GLY A 494 -0.72 1.20 -20.02
CA GLY A 494 -1.64 1.16 -18.88
C GLY A 494 -2.12 -0.24 -18.53
N ASN A 495 -2.26 -0.55 -17.24
CA ASN A 495 -2.81 -1.79 -16.72
C ASN A 495 -3.87 -1.49 -15.64
N ARG A 496 -5.15 -1.73 -15.95
CA ARG A 496 -6.29 -1.55 -15.02
C ARG A 496 -6.48 -2.69 -14.04
N CYS A 497 -5.75 -3.78 -14.22
CA CYS A 497 -5.81 -4.94 -13.34
C CYS A 497 -4.63 -4.97 -12.34
N GLY A 498 -3.78 -3.94 -12.39
CA GLY A 498 -2.73 -3.71 -11.40
C GLY A 498 -1.43 -4.46 -11.62
N ILE A 499 -0.45 -4.08 -10.83
CA ILE A 499 0.94 -4.58 -10.89
C ILE A 499 1.49 -4.66 -9.48
N LEU A 500 2.14 -5.79 -9.13
CA LEU A 500 2.99 -5.86 -7.94
C LEU A 500 4.44 -5.59 -8.34
N TYR A 501 5.07 -4.66 -7.68
CA TYR A 501 6.49 -4.35 -7.84
C TYR A 501 7.31 -4.92 -6.68
N ARG A 502 8.53 -5.32 -6.99
CA ARG A 502 9.55 -5.73 -6.02
C ARG A 502 10.64 -4.67 -5.94
N LEU A 503 11.06 -4.32 -4.74
CA LEU A 503 12.12 -3.35 -4.46
C LEU A 503 13.26 -4.04 -3.72
N ASN A 504 14.46 -3.99 -4.28
CA ASN A 504 15.66 -4.57 -3.67
C ASN A 504 16.19 -3.65 -2.57
N LEU A 505 16.52 -4.22 -1.41
CA LEU A 505 17.12 -3.52 -0.29
C LEU A 505 18.64 -3.72 -0.26
N ASP A 506 19.37 -2.65 -0.05
CA ASP A 506 20.80 -2.72 0.26
C ASP A 506 21.07 -3.02 1.76
N ALA A 507 22.32 -3.07 2.16
CA ALA A 507 22.70 -3.37 3.55
C ALA A 507 22.34 -2.26 4.56
N GLN A 508 21.90 -1.11 4.10
CA GLN A 508 21.39 0.00 4.88
C GLN A 508 19.87 0.12 4.75
N PHE A 509 19.21 -0.92 4.22
CA PHE A 509 17.78 -0.98 3.95
C PHE A 509 17.28 0.13 3.03
N ASN A 510 18.15 0.69 2.17
CA ASN A 510 17.75 1.65 1.16
C ASN A 510 17.41 0.92 -0.13
N THR A 511 16.40 1.42 -0.85
CA THR A 511 16.07 0.96 -2.20
C THR A 511 16.38 2.03 -3.23
N SER A 512 16.87 1.60 -4.39
CA SER A 512 17.14 2.46 -5.55
C SER A 512 16.55 1.88 -6.84
N ARG A 513 15.75 0.81 -6.72
CA ARG A 513 15.18 0.13 -7.89
C ARG A 513 13.87 -0.53 -7.56
N MET A 514 12.89 -0.39 -8.47
CA MET A 514 11.56 -0.97 -8.43
C MET A 514 11.35 -1.78 -9.72
N GLU A 515 11.01 -3.06 -9.60
CA GLU A 515 10.88 -4.00 -10.72
C GLU A 515 9.50 -4.67 -10.72
N PRO A 516 8.76 -4.68 -11.85
CA PRO A 516 7.46 -5.33 -11.91
C PRO A 516 7.61 -6.86 -11.88
N VAL A 517 6.82 -7.57 -11.08
CA VAL A 517 6.95 -9.03 -10.87
C VAL A 517 5.64 -9.81 -10.99
N VAL A 518 4.49 -9.22 -10.67
CA VAL A 518 3.15 -9.80 -10.88
C VAL A 518 2.30 -8.81 -11.65
N PHE A 519 1.46 -9.30 -12.54
CA PHE A 519 0.63 -8.48 -13.42
C PHE A 519 -0.80 -8.98 -13.37
N GLY A 520 -1.73 -8.06 -13.22
CA GLY A 520 -3.12 -8.30 -13.50
C GLY A 520 -3.32 -8.68 -14.97
N GLY A 521 -4.27 -9.56 -15.23
CA GLY A 521 -4.51 -10.13 -16.56
C GLY A 521 -5.20 -9.19 -17.53
N ALA A 522 -5.61 -9.77 -18.67
CA ALA A 522 -6.29 -9.00 -19.70
C ALA A 522 -7.56 -8.34 -19.15
N TYR A 523 -7.71 -7.05 -19.45
CA TYR A 523 -8.88 -6.26 -19.07
C TYR A 523 -9.92 -6.26 -20.22
N ASP A 524 -11.17 -6.60 -19.90
CA ASP A 524 -12.34 -6.44 -20.78
C ASP A 524 -13.38 -5.52 -20.13
N GLY A 525 -13.29 -4.22 -20.39
CA GLY A 525 -14.22 -3.22 -19.89
C GLY A 525 -15.67 -3.37 -20.36
N THR A 526 -15.96 -4.29 -21.31
CA THR A 526 -17.32 -4.58 -21.79
C THR A 526 -17.98 -5.73 -21.03
N SER A 527 -17.21 -6.48 -20.22
CA SER A 527 -17.73 -7.55 -19.39
C SER A 527 -18.73 -7.02 -18.36
N THR A 528 -19.83 -7.72 -18.16
CA THR A 528 -20.81 -7.48 -17.08
C THR A 528 -20.50 -8.31 -15.82
N GLY A 529 -19.53 -9.21 -15.92
CA GLY A 529 -18.96 -10.00 -14.83
C GLY A 529 -17.56 -9.50 -14.48
N ASP A 530 -16.64 -10.45 -14.32
CA ASP A 530 -15.23 -10.13 -14.12
C ASP A 530 -14.68 -9.37 -15.33
N LYS A 531 -14.05 -8.24 -15.10
CA LYS A 531 -13.43 -7.41 -16.14
C LYS A 531 -11.95 -7.72 -16.31
N CYS A 532 -11.29 -8.16 -15.25
CA CYS A 532 -9.96 -8.73 -15.28
C CYS A 532 -10.01 -10.24 -15.37
N SER A 533 -8.94 -10.86 -15.88
CA SER A 533 -8.86 -12.33 -15.96
C SER A 533 -8.84 -12.94 -14.57
N VAL A 534 -9.75 -13.85 -14.28
CA VAL A 534 -9.81 -14.58 -13.00
C VAL A 534 -8.63 -15.55 -12.78
N ASP A 535 -7.75 -15.74 -13.76
CA ASP A 535 -6.53 -16.53 -13.64
C ASP A 535 -5.30 -15.69 -13.23
N SER A 536 -5.50 -14.41 -12.94
CA SER A 536 -4.50 -13.45 -12.47
C SER A 536 -5.11 -12.51 -11.45
N VAL A 537 -4.26 -11.80 -10.69
CA VAL A 537 -4.68 -10.77 -9.74
C VAL A 537 -5.43 -9.63 -10.45
N ALA A 538 -6.37 -9.02 -9.76
CA ALA A 538 -7.02 -7.78 -10.17
C ALA A 538 -6.94 -6.76 -9.04
N GLN A 539 -6.40 -5.59 -9.35
CA GLN A 539 -6.23 -4.49 -8.40
C GLN A 539 -5.66 -5.00 -7.06
N PRO A 540 -4.38 -5.45 -7.07
CA PRO A 540 -3.71 -5.90 -5.85
C PRO A 540 -3.63 -4.73 -4.87
N ASP A 541 -3.94 -5.02 -3.64
CA ASP A 541 -3.96 -4.07 -2.57
C ASP A 541 -3.07 -4.54 -1.41
N ASN A 542 -3.60 -5.21 -0.40
CA ASN A 542 -2.83 -5.68 0.73
C ASN A 542 -1.76 -6.71 0.33
N VAL A 543 -0.56 -6.59 0.88
CA VAL A 543 0.54 -7.53 0.65
C VAL A 543 1.19 -7.96 1.97
N GLU A 544 1.54 -9.27 2.07
CA GLU A 544 2.23 -9.83 3.23
C GLU A 544 3.34 -10.77 2.77
N VAL A 545 4.59 -10.49 3.17
CA VAL A 545 5.78 -11.24 2.73
C VAL A 545 6.12 -12.34 3.73
N LEU A 546 6.09 -13.60 3.27
CA LEU A 546 6.33 -14.78 4.09
C LEU A 546 7.84 -15.04 4.32
N ASP A 547 8.17 -15.89 5.28
CA ASP A 547 9.53 -16.21 5.72
C ASP A 547 10.43 -16.78 4.61
N ASP A 548 9.85 -17.46 3.63
CA ASP A 548 10.55 -18.05 2.49
C ASP A 548 10.59 -17.13 1.24
N GLY A 549 9.98 -15.96 1.34
CA GLY A 549 9.91 -14.93 0.28
C GLY A 549 8.73 -15.08 -0.66
N ARG A 550 7.78 -15.99 -0.38
CA ARG A 550 6.46 -15.95 -1.02
C ARG A 550 5.70 -14.71 -0.52
N VAL A 551 4.69 -14.30 -1.28
CA VAL A 551 3.90 -13.10 -0.96
C VAL A 551 2.41 -13.43 -1.02
N LEU A 552 1.67 -13.14 0.05
CA LEU A 552 0.21 -13.08 0.01
C LEU A 552 -0.20 -11.73 -0.59
N ILE A 553 -1.24 -11.75 -1.41
CA ILE A 553 -1.78 -10.57 -2.08
C ILE A 553 -3.29 -10.61 -1.94
N GLY A 554 -3.88 -9.59 -1.34
CA GLY A 554 -5.32 -9.32 -1.31
C GLY A 554 -5.72 -8.44 -2.48
N GLU A 555 -6.99 -8.52 -2.85
CA GLU A 555 -7.61 -7.67 -3.87
C GLU A 555 -8.59 -6.71 -3.20
N ASP A 556 -8.48 -5.41 -3.55
CA ASP A 556 -9.59 -4.46 -3.56
C ASP A 556 -9.98 -4.21 -5.01
N SER A 557 -10.99 -4.91 -5.48
CA SER A 557 -11.26 -4.92 -6.92
C SER A 557 -12.73 -4.77 -7.27
N SER A 558 -13.03 -3.72 -8.02
CA SER A 558 -14.28 -3.61 -8.77
C SER A 558 -14.26 -4.40 -10.11
N ASN A 559 -13.12 -5.02 -10.45
CA ASN A 559 -12.87 -5.74 -11.70
C ASN A 559 -12.97 -7.27 -11.56
N HIS A 560 -13.08 -7.80 -10.31
CA HIS A 560 -13.55 -9.14 -10.00
C HIS A 560 -14.88 -9.06 -9.24
N LEU A 561 -15.77 -10.02 -9.49
CA LEU A 561 -17.05 -10.09 -8.75
C LEU A 561 -16.87 -10.59 -7.31
N ASN A 562 -15.94 -11.53 -7.13
CA ASN A 562 -15.49 -12.04 -5.86
C ASN A 562 -14.01 -11.71 -5.74
N ASN A 563 -13.64 -10.85 -4.81
CA ASN A 563 -12.24 -10.54 -4.55
C ASN A 563 -11.51 -11.76 -3.96
N MET A 564 -10.21 -11.82 -4.17
CA MET A 564 -9.43 -13.03 -3.99
C MET A 564 -8.17 -12.79 -3.17
N MET A 565 -7.74 -13.82 -2.45
CA MET A 565 -6.38 -13.88 -1.90
C MET A 565 -5.51 -14.77 -2.80
N TRP A 566 -4.34 -14.28 -3.13
CA TRP A 566 -3.34 -14.99 -3.91
C TRP A 566 -2.07 -15.24 -3.11
N ILE A 567 -1.33 -16.29 -3.47
CA ILE A 567 0.05 -16.44 -3.07
C ILE A 567 0.95 -16.43 -4.32
N TYR A 568 1.92 -15.54 -4.31
CA TYR A 568 2.98 -15.45 -5.32
C TYR A 568 4.22 -16.17 -4.84
N ASN A 569 4.71 -17.14 -5.61
CA ASN A 569 5.98 -17.82 -5.36
C ASN A 569 7.02 -17.40 -6.40
N PRO A 570 7.98 -16.53 -6.04
CA PRO A 570 9.00 -16.04 -6.98
C PRO A 570 9.98 -17.13 -7.45
N LYS A 571 10.10 -18.25 -6.72
CA LYS A 571 11.01 -19.35 -7.04
C LYS A 571 10.35 -20.42 -7.92
N GLY A 572 9.01 -20.35 -8.07
CA GLY A 572 8.23 -21.41 -8.70
C GLY A 572 8.24 -22.71 -7.88
N VAL A 573 7.70 -23.80 -8.46
CA VAL A 573 7.71 -25.14 -7.85
C VAL A 573 8.25 -26.12 -8.87
#